data_7ad45790f00f7d8a146cb750f407e115
#
_entry.id   7ad45790f00f7d8a146cb750f407e115
#
_cell.length_a   1.000
_cell.length_b   1.000
_cell.length_c   1.000
_cell.angle_alpha   90.00
_cell.angle_beta   90.00
_cell.angle_gamma   90.00
#
_symmetry.space_group_name_H-M   'P 1'
#
loop_
_entity.id
_entity.type
_entity.pdbx_description
1 polymer ?
#
loop_
_entity_poly.entity_id
_entity_poly.type
_entity_poly.pdbx_seq_one_letter_code
_entity_poly.pdbx_strand_id
1 'polypeptide(L)'
;QQIINMLNEDNNIEYVELQANVGLGLDDVVVTYSDGRVLCIQVKHTRADDTLTFADLVYSAKKTSKSLLAELADSWQEESRKYTEVVPQVFTNRRKGQVSSSTKGEEKFVRPALDVFWKKLNEKIKSAKNFEDIIFEEYPEAWNEWKTQLSGIQSNDDKLKFLRLLQLETEQKDLQEIENEVLSHLSIAFRITLDDADKLLGKLDHALRKWTTSVRNTSRIYVEDVYEALSIDDYISPYNHELIPAEPFFDSRKDFVEEIEKELLFRNEKVLFLSGIPGTGKTNIVSKLCNKRDSIIKIRYYAYEPIQPDKEYLPMDVSERVKKEHFWNEMFSQLKQCLKGSLHKYNVPLQNCFMSLEEMKKRFFEIASAYARDTGCTFVVAIDGIDHAARAGIVSETFLVTLPRPEYIPDNVKLLISGQPQESYPNYPLWLKRKDDNVKRLDVPGIERGDILSLVTQKISDT
;
A
#
# COMPACT_ATOMS: atom_id res chain seq x y z
N GLN A 1 -5.55 12.99 8.18
CA GLN A 1 -5.05 12.04 9.19
C GLN A 1 -5.41 10.60 8.85
N GLN A 2 -6.68 10.24 8.63
CA GLN A 2 -7.08 8.86 8.33
C GLN A 2 -6.43 8.29 7.06
N ILE A 3 -6.24 9.12 6.05
CA ILE A 3 -5.53 8.75 4.82
C ILE A 3 -4.05 8.45 5.10
N ILE A 4 -3.40 9.20 5.98
CA ILE A 4 -2.03 8.90 6.42
C ILE A 4 -2.00 7.62 7.27
N ASN A 5 -3.03 7.40 8.08
CA ASN A 5 -3.14 6.16 8.87
C ASN A 5 -3.25 4.91 8.00
N MET A 6 -3.74 5.01 6.75
CA MET A 6 -3.73 3.89 5.78
C MET A 6 -2.31 3.44 5.42
N LEU A 7 -1.32 4.32 5.53
CA LEU A 7 0.08 3.97 5.26
C LEU A 7 0.67 3.02 6.31
N ASN A 8 0.01 2.85 7.45
CA ASN A 8 0.37 1.87 8.46
C ASN A 8 -0.56 0.65 8.35
N GLU A 9 0.00 -0.49 7.92
CA GLU A 9 -0.73 -1.74 7.72
C GLU A 9 -1.43 -2.25 8.99
N ASP A 10 -0.86 -1.97 10.18
CA ASP A 10 -1.43 -2.38 11.46
C ASP A 10 -2.81 -1.77 11.72
N ASN A 11 -3.14 -0.67 11.05
CA ASN A 11 -4.44 -0.02 11.18
C ASN A 11 -5.55 -0.75 10.41
N ASN A 12 -5.22 -1.69 9.51
CA ASN A 12 -6.17 -2.50 8.74
C ASN A 12 -7.24 -1.68 7.99
N ILE A 13 -6.93 -0.46 7.56
CA ILE A 13 -7.84 0.38 6.78
C ILE A 13 -7.83 -0.09 5.33
N GLU A 14 -9.00 -0.47 4.82
CA GLU A 14 -9.18 -0.92 3.44
C GLU A 14 -9.30 0.27 2.47
N TYR A 15 -10.19 1.22 2.79
CA TYR A 15 -10.34 2.47 2.05
C TYR A 15 -10.95 3.58 2.90
N VAL A 16 -10.80 4.81 2.43
CA VAL A 16 -11.42 6.01 3.01
C VAL A 16 -12.29 6.68 1.95
N GLU A 17 -13.47 7.15 2.34
CA GLU A 17 -14.33 8.00 1.52
C GLU A 17 -14.45 9.38 2.16
N LEU A 18 -14.33 10.42 1.35
CA LEU A 18 -14.51 11.81 1.75
C LEU A 18 -15.83 12.32 1.19
N GLN A 19 -16.63 13.01 2.01
CA GLN A 19 -17.97 13.46 1.64
C GLN A 19 -18.76 12.30 1.01
N ALA A 20 -18.77 11.17 1.71
CA ALA A 20 -19.39 9.95 1.25
C ALA A 20 -20.91 10.16 1.09
N ASN A 21 -21.51 9.50 0.13
CA ASN A 21 -22.95 9.54 -0.09
C ASN A 21 -23.67 8.60 0.87
N VAL A 22 -23.32 8.67 2.16
CA VAL A 22 -23.95 8.03 3.30
C VAL A 22 -24.81 9.10 3.99
N GLY A 23 -25.92 8.76 4.58
CA GLY A 23 -26.91 9.71 5.12
C GLY A 23 -26.34 11.01 5.74
N LEU A 24 -27.09 12.06 5.71
CA LEU A 24 -26.71 13.47 5.96
C LEU A 24 -25.95 13.79 7.27
N GLY A 25 -25.78 12.82 8.19
CA GLY A 25 -25.14 13.05 9.49
C GLY A 25 -23.82 12.32 9.70
N LEU A 26 -23.35 11.51 8.73
CA LEU A 26 -22.17 10.66 8.87
C LEU A 26 -21.29 10.65 7.60
N ASP A 27 -21.30 11.73 6.84
CA ASP A 27 -20.82 11.80 5.47
C ASP A 27 -19.46 12.52 5.30
N ASP A 28 -18.94 13.19 6.31
CA ASP A 28 -17.70 13.96 6.14
C ASP A 28 -16.49 13.04 5.84
N VAL A 29 -16.30 11.98 6.64
CA VAL A 29 -15.24 10.99 6.43
C VAL A 29 -15.74 9.60 6.82
N VAL A 30 -15.65 8.65 5.93
CA VAL A 30 -15.96 7.24 6.18
C VAL A 30 -14.71 6.40 6.02
N VAL A 31 -14.37 5.63 7.04
CA VAL A 31 -13.19 4.74 7.07
C VAL A 31 -13.68 3.31 7.13
N THR A 32 -13.36 2.52 6.12
CA THR A 32 -13.71 1.09 6.07
C THR A 32 -12.49 0.25 6.40
N TYR A 33 -12.68 -0.71 7.30
CA TYR A 33 -11.64 -1.63 7.74
C TYR A 33 -11.81 -3.00 7.08
N SER A 34 -10.72 -3.73 6.93
CA SER A 34 -10.69 -5.07 6.30
C SER A 34 -11.54 -6.13 7.03
N ASP A 35 -11.87 -5.91 8.30
CA ASP A 35 -12.76 -6.77 9.10
C ASP A 35 -14.26 -6.46 8.91
N GLY A 36 -14.60 -5.51 8.05
CA GLY A 36 -15.97 -5.10 7.75
C GLY A 36 -16.57 -4.09 8.72
N ARG A 37 -15.79 -3.56 9.67
CA ARG A 37 -16.15 -2.39 10.48
C ARG A 37 -16.07 -1.13 9.64
N VAL A 38 -16.93 -0.17 9.98
CA VAL A 38 -16.93 1.16 9.36
C VAL A 38 -16.95 2.22 10.45
N LEU A 39 -16.04 3.18 10.37
CA LEU A 39 -16.01 4.37 11.21
C LEU A 39 -16.52 5.55 10.38
N CYS A 40 -17.65 6.11 10.80
CA CYS A 40 -18.29 7.25 10.14
C CYS A 40 -18.08 8.51 10.99
N ILE A 41 -17.33 9.46 10.49
CA ILE A 41 -16.90 10.65 11.22
C ILE A 41 -17.64 11.87 10.72
N GLN A 42 -18.35 12.54 11.61
CA GLN A 42 -18.90 13.87 11.39
C GLN A 42 -17.95 14.90 12.00
N VAL A 43 -17.40 15.78 11.18
CA VAL A 43 -16.42 16.79 11.62
C VAL A 43 -17.15 18.11 11.95
N LYS A 44 -16.93 18.61 13.16
CA LYS A 44 -17.50 19.88 13.65
C LYS A 44 -16.38 20.75 14.21
N HIS A 45 -15.60 21.34 13.32
CA HIS A 45 -14.48 22.21 13.70
C HIS A 45 -14.89 23.68 13.85
N THR A 46 -14.33 24.39 14.82
CA THR A 46 -14.51 25.83 15.01
C THR A 46 -13.15 26.52 15.16
N ARG A 47 -13.09 27.79 14.75
CA ARG A 47 -11.90 28.65 14.99
C ARG A 47 -11.92 29.35 16.34
N ALA A 48 -13.06 29.34 17.03
CA ALA A 48 -13.21 29.94 18.35
C ALA A 48 -12.96 28.89 19.42
N ASP A 49 -12.44 29.31 20.57
CA ASP A 49 -12.42 28.49 21.80
C ASP A 49 -13.87 28.39 22.32
N ASP A 50 -14.56 27.38 21.83
CA ASP A 50 -15.97 27.16 22.04
C ASP A 50 -16.20 25.77 22.67
N THR A 51 -17.35 25.58 23.28
CA THR A 51 -17.74 24.34 23.91
C THR A 51 -18.85 23.64 23.15
N LEU A 52 -18.76 22.31 23.04
CA LEU A 52 -19.87 21.47 22.59
C LEU A 52 -20.85 21.30 23.75
N THR A 53 -22.04 21.84 23.62
CA THR A 53 -23.06 21.79 24.65
C THR A 53 -24.04 20.63 24.43
N PHE A 54 -24.81 20.29 25.48
CA PHE A 54 -25.91 19.34 25.33
C PHE A 54 -26.90 19.80 24.24
N ALA A 55 -27.21 21.09 24.19
CA ALA A 55 -28.12 21.66 23.20
C ALA A 55 -27.61 21.51 21.75
N ASP A 56 -26.30 21.59 21.52
CA ASP A 56 -25.75 21.40 20.16
C ASP A 56 -26.03 20.02 19.60
N LEU A 57 -26.19 19.03 20.45
CA LEU A 57 -26.51 17.65 20.03
C LEU A 57 -27.99 17.41 19.80
N VAL A 58 -28.86 17.97 20.65
CA VAL A 58 -30.29 17.62 20.67
C VAL A 58 -31.21 18.68 20.07
N TYR A 59 -30.72 19.90 19.83
CA TYR A 59 -31.54 21.01 19.36
C TYR A 59 -31.15 21.40 17.92
N SER A 60 -32.16 21.76 17.14
CA SER A 60 -31.95 22.38 15.83
C SER A 60 -32.54 23.79 15.79
N ALA A 61 -31.70 24.75 15.39
CA ALA A 61 -32.10 26.14 15.25
C ALA A 61 -33.17 26.37 14.17
N LYS A 62 -33.28 25.47 13.17
CA LYS A 62 -34.23 25.54 12.09
C LYS A 62 -35.33 24.51 12.31
N LYS A 63 -36.59 24.95 12.34
CA LYS A 63 -37.78 24.06 12.52
C LYS A 63 -37.87 22.91 11.49
N THR A 64 -37.16 23.02 10.37
CA THR A 64 -37.19 22.06 9.26
C THR A 64 -35.97 21.13 9.25
N SER A 65 -35.00 21.31 10.13
CA SER A 65 -33.77 20.47 10.20
C SER A 65 -33.77 19.61 11.46
N LYS A 66 -33.24 18.42 11.36
CA LYS A 66 -33.03 17.53 12.50
C LYS A 66 -31.89 18.05 13.40
N SER A 67 -31.83 17.58 14.62
CA SER A 67 -30.68 17.79 15.50
C SER A 67 -29.49 16.94 15.03
N LEU A 68 -28.29 17.29 15.43
CA LEU A 68 -27.09 16.52 15.12
C LEU A 68 -27.23 15.05 15.55
N LEU A 69 -27.72 14.81 16.78
CA LEU A 69 -27.92 13.47 17.29
C LEU A 69 -28.96 12.67 16.48
N ALA A 70 -30.04 13.32 16.02
CA ALA A 70 -31.05 12.67 15.19
C ALA A 70 -30.50 12.34 13.79
N GLU A 71 -29.70 13.22 13.21
CA GLU A 71 -29.04 12.95 11.92
C GLU A 71 -28.06 11.77 12.04
N LEU A 72 -27.25 11.72 13.10
CA LEU A 72 -26.35 10.60 13.39
C LEU A 72 -27.13 9.29 13.57
N ALA A 73 -28.23 9.31 14.32
CA ALA A 73 -29.05 8.13 14.61
C ALA A 73 -29.68 7.56 13.34
N ASP A 74 -30.24 8.42 12.49
CA ASP A 74 -30.89 8.02 11.25
C ASP A 74 -29.87 7.44 10.27
N SER A 75 -28.74 8.12 10.09
CA SER A 75 -27.66 7.66 9.22
C SER A 75 -27.07 6.34 9.71
N TRP A 76 -26.87 6.20 11.02
CA TRP A 76 -26.42 4.95 11.61
C TRP A 76 -27.40 3.79 11.36
N GLN A 77 -28.70 4.03 11.50
CA GLN A 77 -29.72 3.01 11.26
C GLN A 77 -29.72 2.54 9.79
N GLU A 78 -29.45 3.44 8.86
CA GLU A 78 -29.33 3.10 7.44
C GLU A 78 -28.07 2.30 7.14
N GLU A 79 -26.92 2.75 7.63
CA GLU A 79 -25.63 2.14 7.36
C GLU A 79 -25.44 0.80 8.10
N SER A 80 -26.02 0.65 9.30
CA SER A 80 -25.95 -0.60 10.08
C SER A 80 -26.63 -1.81 9.39
N ARG A 81 -27.41 -1.57 8.33
CA ARG A 81 -27.98 -2.62 7.47
C ARG A 81 -27.00 -3.13 6.42
N LYS A 82 -25.97 -2.34 6.10
CA LYS A 82 -25.01 -2.62 5.01
C LYS A 82 -23.72 -3.23 5.55
N TYR A 83 -23.34 -2.86 6.77
CA TYR A 83 -22.05 -3.22 7.36
C TYR A 83 -22.20 -4.01 8.66
N THR A 84 -21.18 -4.78 9.02
CA THR A 84 -21.16 -5.62 10.23
C THR A 84 -21.23 -4.80 11.50
N GLU A 85 -20.47 -3.69 11.54
CA GLU A 85 -20.43 -2.75 12.65
C GLU A 85 -20.18 -1.34 12.12
N VAL A 86 -21.04 -0.40 12.52
CA VAL A 86 -20.92 1.01 12.18
C VAL A 86 -20.66 1.80 13.45
N VAL A 87 -19.54 2.50 13.52
CA VAL A 87 -19.16 3.34 14.64
C VAL A 87 -19.40 4.81 14.27
N PRO A 88 -20.44 5.45 14.80
CA PRO A 88 -20.68 6.88 14.57
C PRO A 88 -19.82 7.72 15.49
N GLN A 89 -19.10 8.69 14.92
CA GLN A 89 -18.18 9.55 15.66
C GLN A 89 -18.43 11.02 15.35
N VAL A 90 -18.49 11.84 16.38
CA VAL A 90 -18.39 13.30 16.27
C VAL A 90 -16.97 13.70 16.61
N PHE A 91 -16.29 14.31 15.66
CA PHE A 91 -14.91 14.77 15.81
C PHE A 91 -14.89 16.30 15.88
N THR A 92 -14.40 16.87 16.98
CA THR A 92 -14.42 18.33 17.19
C THR A 92 -13.25 18.80 18.07
N ASN A 93 -12.74 19.99 17.77
CA ASN A 93 -11.78 20.67 18.62
C ASN A 93 -12.42 21.36 19.83
N ARG A 94 -13.76 21.41 19.91
CA ARG A 94 -14.49 21.96 21.06
C ARG A 94 -14.34 21.06 22.28
N ARG A 95 -14.32 21.65 23.47
CA ARG A 95 -14.42 20.93 24.76
C ARG A 95 -15.87 20.58 25.06
N LYS A 96 -16.10 19.50 25.81
CA LYS A 96 -17.43 19.24 26.38
C LYS A 96 -17.80 20.36 27.33
N GLY A 97 -18.97 20.94 27.14
CA GLY A 97 -19.46 22.03 27.95
C GLY A 97 -19.63 21.62 29.42
N GLN A 98 -19.03 22.38 30.30
CA GLN A 98 -19.06 22.15 31.74
C GLN A 98 -20.17 22.95 32.45
N VAL A 99 -20.89 23.77 31.70
CA VAL A 99 -21.94 24.64 32.24
C VAL A 99 -23.29 24.17 31.71
N SER A 100 -24.27 24.16 32.62
CA SER A 100 -25.67 23.93 32.27
C SER A 100 -26.16 25.04 31.31
N SER A 101 -26.92 24.68 30.30
CA SER A 101 -27.45 25.64 29.32
C SER A 101 -28.98 25.69 29.39
N SER A 102 -29.54 26.91 29.30
CA SER A 102 -30.96 27.11 29.15
C SER A 102 -31.28 27.79 27.83
N THR A 103 -32.33 27.38 27.15
CA THR A 103 -32.80 28.06 25.95
C THR A 103 -33.62 29.31 26.35
N LYS A 104 -33.29 30.47 25.79
CA LYS A 104 -34.11 31.69 25.99
C LYS A 104 -35.55 31.43 25.59
N GLY A 105 -36.50 31.52 26.54
CA GLY A 105 -37.94 31.42 26.31
C GLY A 105 -38.60 30.11 26.74
N GLU A 106 -37.84 29.09 27.17
CA GLU A 106 -38.39 27.87 27.76
C GLU A 106 -38.11 27.85 29.27
N GLU A 107 -39.11 28.19 30.05
CA GLU A 107 -38.98 28.46 31.50
C GLU A 107 -38.86 27.21 32.38
N LYS A 108 -38.83 26.01 31.85
CA LYS A 108 -39.08 24.85 32.68
C LYS A 108 -37.99 23.85 32.92
N PHE A 109 -36.87 23.93 32.16
CA PHE A 109 -35.84 22.96 32.41
C PHE A 109 -34.44 23.44 32.00
N VAL A 110 -33.47 23.19 32.86
CA VAL A 110 -32.07 23.50 32.61
C VAL A 110 -31.38 22.26 32.08
N ARG A 111 -30.84 22.34 30.85
CA ARG A 111 -30.09 21.25 30.25
C ARG A 111 -28.78 21.05 31.03
N PRO A 112 -28.44 19.81 31.38
CA PRO A 112 -27.22 19.51 32.12
C PRO A 112 -25.98 19.89 31.31
N ALA A 113 -24.86 20.08 32.00
CA ALA A 113 -23.57 20.15 31.36
C ALA A 113 -23.28 18.86 30.57
N LEU A 114 -22.77 18.98 29.35
CA LEU A 114 -22.58 17.81 28.49
C LEU A 114 -21.56 16.82 29.05
N ASP A 115 -20.51 17.28 29.68
CA ASP A 115 -19.48 16.43 30.31
C ASP A 115 -20.08 15.53 31.41
N VAL A 116 -20.92 16.11 32.27
CA VAL A 116 -21.61 15.39 33.36
C VAL A 116 -22.62 14.39 32.79
N PHE A 117 -23.46 14.85 31.85
CA PHE A 117 -24.47 13.99 31.25
C PHE A 117 -23.84 12.81 30.49
N TRP A 118 -22.83 13.09 29.65
CA TRP A 118 -22.17 12.07 28.86
C TRP A 118 -21.44 11.02 29.72
N LYS A 119 -20.76 11.45 30.79
CA LYS A 119 -20.14 10.53 31.74
C LYS A 119 -21.17 9.57 32.35
N LYS A 120 -22.27 10.12 32.87
CA LYS A 120 -23.34 9.33 33.51
C LYS A 120 -24.05 8.42 32.48
N LEU A 121 -24.27 8.90 31.26
CA LEU A 121 -24.85 8.09 30.19
C LEU A 121 -23.96 6.87 29.88
N ASN A 122 -22.67 7.06 29.75
CA ASN A 122 -21.75 5.96 29.50
C ASN A 122 -21.69 4.95 30.66
N GLU A 123 -21.78 5.40 31.92
CA GLU A 123 -21.84 4.51 33.08
C GLU A 123 -23.11 3.66 33.04
N LYS A 124 -24.26 4.25 32.71
CA LYS A 124 -25.55 3.55 32.61
C LYS A 124 -25.58 2.58 31.41
N ILE A 125 -25.07 2.98 30.26
CA ILE A 125 -24.98 2.14 29.05
C ILE A 125 -24.16 0.86 29.31
N LYS A 126 -23.06 0.97 30.05
CA LYS A 126 -22.21 -0.19 30.41
C LYS A 126 -22.95 -1.23 31.23
N SER A 127 -23.85 -0.81 32.13
CA SER A 127 -24.62 -1.69 33.01
C SER A 127 -25.96 -2.15 32.43
N ALA A 128 -26.52 -1.42 31.47
CA ALA A 128 -27.82 -1.71 30.87
C ALA A 128 -27.80 -3.01 30.06
N LYS A 129 -28.80 -3.86 30.23
CA LYS A 129 -29.04 -5.02 29.38
C LYS A 129 -30.00 -4.66 28.23
N ASN A 130 -30.94 -3.77 28.49
CA ASN A 130 -31.92 -3.26 27.52
C ASN A 130 -31.90 -1.73 27.52
N PHE A 131 -32.38 -1.12 26.47
CA PHE A 131 -32.45 0.34 26.35
C PHE A 131 -33.31 0.96 27.47
N GLU A 132 -34.39 0.29 27.87
CA GLU A 132 -35.31 0.73 28.93
C GLU A 132 -34.66 0.73 30.34
N ASP A 133 -33.58 0.01 30.53
CA ASP A 133 -32.84 0.01 31.79
C ASP A 133 -32.10 1.34 32.05
N ILE A 134 -31.98 2.19 31.00
CA ILE A 134 -31.29 3.48 31.11
C ILE A 134 -32.28 4.51 31.68
N ILE A 135 -32.16 4.77 32.96
CA ILE A 135 -33.01 5.71 33.70
C ILE A 135 -32.12 6.86 34.26
N PHE A 136 -32.58 8.10 34.07
CA PHE A 136 -31.94 9.30 34.56
C PHE A 136 -32.87 9.98 35.56
N GLU A 137 -32.81 9.62 36.83
CA GLU A 137 -33.60 10.24 37.90
C GLU A 137 -33.24 11.71 38.15
N GLU A 138 -31.97 12.04 37.90
CA GLU A 138 -31.42 13.39 38.14
C GLU A 138 -31.72 14.37 36.98
N TYR A 139 -31.90 13.86 35.76
CA TYR A 139 -32.15 14.66 34.55
C TYR A 139 -33.21 14.00 33.68
N PRO A 140 -34.44 13.80 34.16
CA PRO A 140 -35.45 13.04 33.41
C PRO A 140 -35.89 13.75 32.13
N GLU A 141 -36.02 15.08 32.14
CA GLU A 141 -36.38 15.86 30.95
C GLU A 141 -35.28 15.82 29.89
N ALA A 142 -34.04 15.98 30.30
CA ALA A 142 -32.90 15.90 29.39
C ALA A 142 -32.79 14.50 28.75
N TRP A 143 -33.01 13.45 29.53
CA TRP A 143 -33.05 12.10 28.99
C TRP A 143 -34.20 11.90 28.02
N ASN A 144 -35.35 12.44 28.27
CA ASN A 144 -36.49 12.40 27.37
C ASN A 144 -36.18 13.15 26.07
N GLU A 145 -35.57 14.33 26.15
CA GLU A 145 -35.16 15.10 24.99
C GLU A 145 -34.13 14.29 24.16
N TRP A 146 -33.13 13.68 24.81
CA TRP A 146 -32.14 12.82 24.16
C TRP A 146 -32.79 11.60 23.47
N LYS A 147 -33.67 10.88 24.18
CA LYS A 147 -34.40 9.71 23.63
C LYS A 147 -35.20 10.05 22.38
N THR A 148 -35.81 11.25 22.36
CA THR A 148 -36.61 11.71 21.22
C THR A 148 -35.78 11.79 19.95
N GLN A 149 -34.48 12.12 20.05
CA GLN A 149 -33.58 12.17 18.91
C GLN A 149 -33.24 10.77 18.34
N LEU A 150 -33.47 9.72 19.11
CA LEU A 150 -33.26 8.33 18.68
C LEU A 150 -34.50 7.70 18.03
N SER A 151 -35.55 8.49 17.72
CA SER A 151 -36.82 7.99 17.14
C SER A 151 -36.63 7.36 15.75
N GLY A 152 -35.59 7.71 15.01
CA GLY A 152 -35.27 7.10 13.71
C GLY A 152 -34.78 5.66 13.83
N ILE A 153 -34.26 5.23 15.00
CA ILE A 153 -33.81 3.87 15.26
C ILE A 153 -35.02 3.03 15.70
N GLN A 154 -35.30 1.94 14.98
CA GLN A 154 -36.57 1.19 15.12
C GLN A 154 -36.61 0.35 16.40
N SER A 155 -35.55 -0.40 16.72
CA SER A 155 -35.57 -1.32 17.86
C SER A 155 -34.86 -0.74 19.10
N ASN A 156 -35.27 -1.18 20.30
CA ASN A 156 -34.57 -0.80 21.53
C ASN A 156 -33.17 -1.42 21.60
N ASP A 157 -32.96 -2.59 21.02
CA ASP A 157 -31.64 -3.22 20.93
C ASP A 157 -30.70 -2.39 20.05
N ASP A 158 -31.18 -1.89 18.91
CA ASP A 158 -30.41 -1.02 18.03
C ASP A 158 -30.13 0.35 18.69
N LYS A 159 -31.09 0.91 19.44
CA LYS A 159 -30.84 2.14 20.22
C LYS A 159 -29.71 1.95 21.25
N LEU A 160 -29.73 0.83 21.95
CA LEU A 160 -28.67 0.51 22.91
C LEU A 160 -27.34 0.28 22.21
N LYS A 161 -27.34 -0.42 21.06
CA LYS A 161 -26.15 -0.65 20.22
C LYS A 161 -25.58 0.67 19.71
N PHE A 162 -26.42 1.56 19.16
CA PHE A 162 -26.02 2.89 18.72
C PHE A 162 -25.33 3.68 19.85
N LEU A 163 -25.96 3.74 21.04
CA LEU A 163 -25.40 4.46 22.18
C LEU A 163 -24.06 3.88 22.65
N ARG A 164 -23.85 2.57 22.53
CA ARG A 164 -22.58 1.90 22.87
C ARG A 164 -21.46 2.23 21.89
N LEU A 165 -21.80 2.46 20.65
CA LEU A 165 -20.86 2.71 19.56
C LEU A 165 -20.62 4.20 19.32
N LEU A 166 -21.55 5.08 19.74
CA LEU A 166 -21.43 6.53 19.56
C LEU A 166 -20.23 7.08 20.30
N GLN A 167 -19.34 7.75 19.57
CA GLN A 167 -18.13 8.38 20.08
C GLN A 167 -18.23 9.91 19.97
N LEU A 168 -17.89 10.60 21.05
CA LEU A 168 -17.75 12.05 21.09
C LEU A 168 -16.26 12.39 21.32
N GLU A 169 -15.52 12.52 20.23
CA GLU A 169 -14.11 12.88 20.23
C GLU A 169 -13.98 14.41 20.27
N THR A 170 -13.93 14.93 21.47
CA THR A 170 -13.81 16.37 21.77
C THR A 170 -12.38 16.73 22.13
N GLU A 171 -12.07 18.04 22.21
CA GLU A 171 -10.73 18.54 22.55
C GLU A 171 -9.66 18.05 21.57
N GLN A 172 -10.06 17.82 20.32
CA GLN A 172 -9.13 17.40 19.29
C GLN A 172 -8.20 18.56 18.93
N LYS A 173 -7.02 18.20 18.45
CA LYS A 173 -6.01 19.16 17.99
C LYS A 173 -6.58 20.14 16.98
N ASP A 174 -6.08 21.36 16.99
CA ASP A 174 -6.40 22.32 15.97
C ASP A 174 -5.77 21.92 14.61
N LEU A 175 -6.12 22.66 13.56
CA LEU A 175 -5.65 22.34 12.21
C LEU A 175 -4.12 22.36 12.11
N GLN A 176 -3.48 23.34 12.75
CA GLN A 176 -2.01 23.49 12.73
C GLN A 176 -1.32 22.35 13.48
N GLU A 177 -1.88 21.92 14.60
CA GLU A 177 -1.35 20.81 15.39
C GLU A 177 -1.50 19.47 14.62
N ILE A 178 -2.64 19.27 13.95
CA ILE A 178 -2.86 18.09 13.07
C ILE A 178 -1.88 18.10 11.91
N GLU A 179 -1.65 19.27 11.28
CA GLU A 179 -0.70 19.40 10.17
C GLU A 179 0.72 19.05 10.61
N ASN A 180 1.17 19.57 11.76
CA ASN A 180 2.48 19.25 12.34
C ASN A 180 2.62 17.75 12.67
N GLU A 181 1.56 17.12 13.15
CA GLU A 181 1.54 15.68 13.41
C GLU A 181 1.66 14.88 12.12
N VAL A 182 0.92 15.25 11.07
CA VAL A 182 1.00 14.63 9.75
C VAL A 182 2.39 14.79 9.14
N LEU A 183 3.00 15.99 9.24
CA LEU A 183 4.38 16.21 8.80
C LEU A 183 5.38 15.31 9.53
N SER A 184 5.22 15.21 10.85
CA SER A 184 6.06 14.32 11.66
C SER A 184 5.88 12.85 11.26
N HIS A 185 4.65 12.40 11.03
CA HIS A 185 4.35 11.04 10.57
C HIS A 185 4.95 10.78 9.19
N LEU A 186 4.81 11.70 8.22
CA LEU A 186 5.42 11.57 6.91
C LEU A 186 6.96 11.54 6.98
N SER A 187 7.55 12.42 7.79
CA SER A 187 9.00 12.46 7.98
C SER A 187 9.54 11.15 8.56
N ILE A 188 8.88 10.60 9.58
CA ILE A 188 9.24 9.32 10.18
C ILE A 188 8.99 8.18 9.21
N ALA A 189 7.79 8.14 8.62
CA ALA A 189 7.34 7.08 7.72
C ALA A 189 8.25 6.94 6.50
N PHE A 190 8.71 8.04 5.93
CA PHE A 190 9.56 8.03 4.73
C PHE A 190 11.04 8.31 5.02
N ARG A 191 11.45 8.49 6.29
CA ARG A 191 12.80 8.86 6.72
C ARG A 191 13.36 10.05 5.94
N ILE A 192 12.54 11.04 5.73
CA ILE A 192 12.86 12.27 5.00
C ILE A 192 12.93 13.45 5.96
N THR A 193 13.49 14.56 5.49
CA THR A 193 13.49 15.83 6.23
C THR A 193 12.07 16.37 6.39
N LEU A 194 11.83 17.25 7.34
CA LEU A 194 10.55 17.93 7.48
C LEU A 194 10.21 18.77 6.24
N ASP A 195 11.20 19.36 5.58
CA ASP A 195 11.00 20.13 4.35
C ASP A 195 10.52 19.24 3.19
N ASP A 196 11.01 18.00 3.11
CA ASP A 196 10.54 17.04 2.10
C ASP A 196 9.18 16.47 2.47
N ALA A 197 8.91 16.27 3.76
CA ALA A 197 7.59 15.89 4.26
C ALA A 197 6.54 16.97 3.94
N ASP A 198 6.90 18.25 4.05
CA ASP A 198 6.03 19.38 3.67
C ASP A 198 5.68 19.36 2.19
N LYS A 199 6.65 19.08 1.32
CA LYS A 199 6.39 18.90 -0.12
C LYS A 199 5.42 17.73 -0.39
N LEU A 200 5.58 16.60 0.33
CA LEU A 200 4.66 15.46 0.22
C LEU A 200 3.27 15.84 0.72
N LEU A 201 3.16 16.55 1.84
CA LEU A 201 1.89 17.04 2.35
C LEU A 201 1.20 17.96 1.34
N GLY A 202 1.94 18.87 0.68
CA GLY A 202 1.41 19.71 -0.40
C GLY A 202 0.85 18.91 -1.58
N LYS A 203 1.52 17.83 -1.99
CA LYS A 203 1.01 16.91 -3.03
C LYS A 203 -0.28 16.21 -2.58
N LEU A 204 -0.31 15.74 -1.34
CA LEU A 204 -1.49 15.09 -0.77
C LEU A 204 -2.68 16.05 -0.65
N ASP A 205 -2.46 17.27 -0.18
CA ASP A 205 -3.51 18.30 -0.10
C ASP A 205 -4.10 18.60 -1.49
N HIS A 206 -3.24 18.71 -2.51
CA HIS A 206 -3.71 18.88 -3.89
C HIS A 206 -4.56 17.69 -4.35
N ALA A 207 -4.14 16.47 -4.05
CA ALA A 207 -4.89 15.27 -4.40
C ALA A 207 -6.22 15.20 -3.65
N LEU A 208 -6.24 15.52 -2.35
CA LEU A 208 -7.46 15.57 -1.53
C LEU A 208 -8.48 16.54 -2.12
N ARG A 209 -8.06 17.74 -2.49
CA ARG A 209 -8.93 18.74 -3.17
C ARG A 209 -9.49 18.19 -4.48
N LYS A 210 -8.67 17.52 -5.28
CA LYS A 210 -9.09 16.88 -6.52
C LYS A 210 -10.10 15.74 -6.25
N TRP A 211 -9.85 14.91 -5.25
CA TRP A 211 -10.73 13.81 -4.89
C TRP A 211 -12.11 14.25 -4.39
N THR A 212 -12.18 15.37 -3.67
CA THR A 212 -13.45 15.91 -3.17
C THR A 212 -14.23 16.72 -4.23
N THR A 213 -13.57 17.25 -5.27
CA THR A 213 -14.21 18.13 -6.26
C THR A 213 -14.46 17.47 -7.61
N SER A 214 -13.77 16.37 -7.92
CA SER A 214 -13.90 15.71 -9.22
C SER A 214 -14.95 14.61 -9.19
N VAL A 215 -15.72 14.49 -10.28
CA VAL A 215 -16.57 13.32 -10.49
C VAL A 215 -15.67 12.11 -10.74
N ARG A 216 -15.56 11.23 -9.77
CA ARG A 216 -14.83 9.96 -9.88
C ARG A 216 -15.82 8.82 -10.16
N ASN A 217 -15.31 7.74 -10.75
CA ASN A 217 -16.08 6.50 -10.89
C ASN A 217 -16.37 5.85 -9.53
N THR A 218 -15.58 6.17 -8.51
CA THR A 218 -15.73 5.73 -7.12
C THR A 218 -15.30 6.84 -6.18
N SER A 219 -16.00 7.01 -5.06
CA SER A 219 -15.62 7.91 -3.97
C SER A 219 -14.51 7.33 -3.07
N ARG A 220 -14.17 6.05 -3.25
CA ARG A 220 -13.22 5.33 -2.44
C ARG A 220 -11.78 5.72 -2.78
N ILE A 221 -11.03 5.98 -1.74
CA ILE A 221 -9.59 6.27 -1.78
C ILE A 221 -8.89 5.07 -1.19
N TYR A 222 -8.14 4.37 -1.99
CA TYR A 222 -7.31 3.24 -1.57
C TYR A 222 -5.88 3.72 -1.30
N VAL A 223 -5.12 2.89 -0.65
CA VAL A 223 -3.72 3.20 -0.35
C VAL A 223 -2.90 3.45 -1.62
N GLU A 224 -3.20 2.77 -2.71
CA GLU A 224 -2.58 2.97 -4.01
C GLU A 224 -2.81 4.39 -4.57
N ASP A 225 -4.01 4.95 -4.40
CA ASP A 225 -4.31 6.35 -4.75
C ASP A 225 -3.42 7.33 -3.96
N VAL A 226 -3.16 7.02 -2.68
CA VAL A 226 -2.28 7.84 -1.83
C VAL A 226 -0.83 7.78 -2.31
N TYR A 227 -0.35 6.60 -2.72
CA TYR A 227 0.99 6.44 -3.30
C TYR A 227 1.15 7.21 -4.59
N GLU A 228 0.18 7.08 -5.50
CA GLU A 228 0.16 7.86 -6.75
C GLU A 228 0.18 9.36 -6.45
N ALA A 229 -0.64 9.81 -5.51
CA ALA A 229 -0.70 11.22 -5.11
C ALA A 229 0.62 11.74 -4.55
N LEU A 230 1.30 10.94 -3.73
CA LEU A 230 2.59 11.27 -3.15
C LEU A 230 3.74 11.13 -4.18
N SER A 231 3.47 10.62 -5.37
CA SER A 231 4.49 10.28 -6.40
C SER A 231 5.60 9.39 -5.85
N ILE A 232 5.22 8.43 -5.00
CA ILE A 232 6.19 7.54 -4.34
C ILE A 232 6.80 6.56 -5.34
N ASP A 233 6.07 6.23 -6.39
CA ASP A 233 6.57 5.40 -7.49
C ASP A 233 7.70 6.09 -8.27
N ASP A 234 7.77 7.43 -8.30
CA ASP A 234 8.85 8.19 -8.92
C ASP A 234 10.19 8.08 -8.15
N TYR A 235 10.17 7.62 -6.90
CA TYR A 235 11.38 7.40 -6.09
C TYR A 235 12.00 6.02 -6.26
N ILE A 236 11.39 5.13 -7.08
CA ILE A 236 11.63 3.70 -6.93
C ILE A 236 12.61 3.12 -7.93
N SER A 237 12.79 3.66 -9.10
CA SER A 237 13.83 3.15 -9.99
C SER A 237 14.43 4.20 -10.92
N PRO A 238 15.68 4.59 -10.68
CA PRO A 238 16.42 5.35 -11.67
C PRO A 238 16.87 4.47 -12.85
N TYR A 239 16.60 3.15 -12.82
CA TYR A 239 17.14 2.20 -13.78
C TYR A 239 16.07 1.68 -14.74
N ASN A 240 16.40 1.66 -16.02
CA ASN A 240 15.61 0.95 -17.00
C ASN A 240 16.03 -0.52 -17.02
N HIS A 241 15.11 -1.41 -16.65
CA HIS A 241 15.26 -2.86 -16.80
C HIS A 241 14.48 -3.41 -17.99
N GLU A 242 14.15 -2.58 -18.98
CA GLU A 242 13.45 -2.95 -20.20
C GLU A 242 14.42 -3.01 -21.37
N LEU A 243 15.13 -4.10 -21.51
CA LEU A 243 15.98 -4.34 -22.68
C LEU A 243 15.16 -5.02 -23.78
N ILE A 244 15.13 -4.42 -24.95
CA ILE A 244 14.57 -5.02 -26.17
C ILE A 244 15.57 -6.04 -26.71
N PRO A 245 15.15 -7.29 -27.00
CA PRO A 245 16.04 -8.27 -27.60
C PRO A 245 16.59 -7.76 -28.93
N ALA A 246 17.87 -8.00 -29.17
CA ALA A 246 18.43 -7.68 -30.48
C ALA A 246 17.75 -8.49 -31.60
N GLU A 247 17.39 -7.81 -32.66
CA GLU A 247 16.84 -8.45 -33.87
C GLU A 247 17.91 -8.52 -34.98
N PRO A 248 17.91 -9.56 -35.82
CA PRO A 248 17.02 -10.72 -35.74
C PRO A 248 17.42 -11.65 -34.57
N PHE A 249 16.39 -12.24 -33.92
CA PHE A 249 16.63 -13.31 -32.93
C PHE A 249 16.82 -14.62 -33.72
N PHE A 250 17.95 -15.26 -33.54
CA PHE A 250 18.32 -16.43 -34.36
C PHE A 250 17.42 -17.63 -34.11
N ASP A 251 17.01 -18.28 -35.20
CA ASP A 251 16.18 -19.47 -35.15
C ASP A 251 16.86 -20.63 -34.41
N SER A 252 18.18 -20.75 -34.53
CA SER A 252 19.00 -21.72 -33.78
C SER A 252 18.88 -21.61 -32.26
N ARG A 253 18.35 -20.49 -31.73
CA ARG A 253 18.15 -20.25 -30.30
C ARG A 253 16.78 -20.61 -29.78
N LYS A 254 15.81 -20.87 -30.66
CA LYS A 254 14.42 -21.12 -30.26
C LYS A 254 14.31 -22.35 -29.36
N ASP A 255 14.93 -23.45 -29.76
CA ASP A 255 14.91 -24.70 -28.98
C ASP A 255 15.54 -24.53 -27.60
N PHE A 256 16.61 -23.76 -27.53
CA PHE A 256 17.26 -23.46 -26.23
C PHE A 256 16.40 -22.57 -25.32
N VAL A 257 15.71 -21.60 -25.88
CA VAL A 257 14.74 -20.77 -25.13
C VAL A 257 13.58 -21.62 -24.60
N GLU A 258 13.08 -22.55 -25.42
CA GLU A 258 12.04 -23.49 -24.99
C GLU A 258 12.55 -24.45 -23.90
N GLU A 259 13.80 -24.89 -23.98
CA GLU A 259 14.44 -25.70 -22.92
C GLU A 259 14.48 -24.91 -21.62
N ILE A 260 14.88 -23.65 -21.62
CA ILE A 260 14.90 -22.78 -20.43
C ILE A 260 13.49 -22.68 -19.82
N GLU A 261 12.47 -22.45 -20.63
CA GLU A 261 11.08 -22.38 -20.14
C GLU A 261 10.62 -23.71 -19.52
N LYS A 262 10.95 -24.83 -20.14
CA LYS A 262 10.63 -26.15 -19.59
C LYS A 262 11.33 -26.41 -18.25
N GLU A 263 12.61 -26.07 -18.15
CA GLU A 263 13.36 -26.19 -16.88
C GLU A 263 12.75 -25.29 -15.79
N LEU A 264 12.34 -24.07 -16.10
CA LEU A 264 11.72 -23.15 -15.15
C LEU A 264 10.32 -23.61 -14.71
N LEU A 265 9.53 -24.20 -15.58
CA LEU A 265 8.14 -24.55 -15.28
C LEU A 265 7.96 -25.94 -14.68
N PHE A 266 8.74 -26.93 -15.13
CA PHE A 266 8.45 -28.34 -14.87
C PHE A 266 9.49 -29.06 -14.01
N ARG A 267 10.60 -28.42 -13.67
CA ARG A 267 11.63 -29.01 -12.81
C ARG A 267 11.54 -28.52 -11.38
N ASN A 268 12.22 -29.18 -10.47
CA ASN A 268 12.20 -28.87 -9.04
C ASN A 268 13.29 -27.90 -8.61
N GLU A 269 14.31 -27.70 -9.44
CA GLU A 269 15.42 -26.80 -9.14
C GLU A 269 14.91 -25.37 -8.95
N LYS A 270 15.42 -24.72 -7.92
CA LYS A 270 15.04 -23.35 -7.53
C LYS A 270 15.76 -22.29 -8.33
N VAL A 271 16.94 -22.61 -8.84
CA VAL A 271 17.80 -21.70 -9.58
C VAL A 271 18.20 -22.33 -10.90
N LEU A 272 17.99 -21.61 -11.98
CA LEU A 272 18.53 -21.92 -13.29
C LEU A 272 19.64 -20.91 -13.61
N PHE A 273 20.87 -21.38 -13.76
CA PHE A 273 22.01 -20.56 -14.11
C PHE A 273 22.41 -20.74 -15.58
N LEU A 274 22.29 -19.65 -16.35
CA LEU A 274 22.77 -19.58 -17.73
C LEU A 274 24.22 -19.12 -17.75
N SER A 275 25.10 -20.04 -18.07
CA SER A 275 26.55 -19.80 -18.17
C SER A 275 26.97 -19.61 -19.63
N GLY A 276 27.86 -18.66 -19.89
CA GLY A 276 28.41 -18.48 -21.23
C GLY A 276 29.47 -17.38 -21.30
N ILE A 277 30.42 -17.53 -22.19
CA ILE A 277 31.45 -16.53 -22.42
C ILE A 277 30.85 -15.20 -22.93
N PRO A 278 31.59 -14.07 -22.85
CA PRO A 278 31.13 -12.81 -23.45
C PRO A 278 30.75 -12.97 -24.91
N GLY A 279 29.68 -12.31 -25.34
CA GLY A 279 29.22 -12.34 -26.73
C GLY A 279 28.33 -13.54 -27.09
N THR A 280 28.08 -14.50 -26.21
CA THR A 280 27.17 -15.64 -26.50
C THR A 280 25.68 -15.27 -26.53
N GLY A 281 25.32 -14.01 -26.25
CA GLY A 281 23.92 -13.55 -26.33
C GLY A 281 23.05 -13.89 -25.12
N LYS A 282 23.63 -14.11 -23.92
CA LYS A 282 22.89 -14.36 -22.66
C LYS A 282 21.81 -13.32 -22.41
N THR A 283 22.19 -12.04 -22.41
CA THR A 283 21.27 -10.91 -22.21
C THR A 283 20.14 -10.90 -23.23
N ASN A 284 20.46 -11.22 -24.50
CA ASN A 284 19.46 -11.30 -25.56
C ASN A 284 18.44 -12.43 -25.32
N ILE A 285 18.90 -13.59 -24.86
CA ILE A 285 18.04 -14.72 -24.48
C ILE A 285 17.14 -14.32 -23.29
N VAL A 286 17.71 -13.74 -22.24
CA VAL A 286 16.94 -13.29 -21.06
C VAL A 286 15.92 -12.23 -21.46
N SER A 287 16.30 -11.24 -22.30
CA SER A 287 15.40 -10.21 -22.78
C SER A 287 14.27 -10.81 -23.65
N LYS A 288 14.57 -11.81 -24.48
CA LYS A 288 13.55 -12.51 -25.28
C LYS A 288 12.51 -13.22 -24.40
N LEU A 289 12.96 -13.87 -23.32
CA LEU A 289 12.09 -14.51 -22.34
C LEU A 289 11.22 -13.49 -21.61
N CYS A 290 11.79 -12.34 -21.19
CA CYS A 290 11.09 -11.29 -20.47
C CYS A 290 10.03 -10.57 -21.33
N ASN A 291 10.31 -10.37 -22.60
CA ASN A 291 9.45 -9.57 -23.51
C ASN A 291 8.41 -10.39 -24.28
N LYS A 292 8.24 -11.67 -23.99
CA LYS A 292 7.12 -12.46 -24.51
C LYS A 292 5.79 -11.94 -23.96
N ARG A 293 4.73 -11.97 -24.80
CA ARG A 293 3.39 -11.55 -24.38
C ARG A 293 2.88 -12.31 -23.15
N ASP A 294 3.17 -13.60 -23.05
CA ASP A 294 2.78 -14.47 -21.95
C ASP A 294 4.01 -14.88 -21.12
N SER A 295 4.89 -13.92 -20.84
CA SER A 295 6.13 -14.19 -20.10
C SER A 295 5.84 -14.78 -18.72
N ILE A 296 6.55 -15.87 -18.42
CA ILE A 296 6.57 -16.48 -17.08
C ILE A 296 7.42 -15.65 -16.10
N ILE A 297 8.28 -14.77 -16.63
CA ILE A 297 9.16 -13.91 -15.81
C ILE A 297 8.34 -12.74 -15.31
N LYS A 298 8.25 -12.61 -13.99
CA LYS A 298 7.48 -11.55 -13.32
C LYS A 298 8.33 -10.34 -12.97
N ILE A 299 9.60 -10.58 -12.66
CA ILE A 299 10.56 -9.54 -12.27
C ILE A 299 11.86 -9.79 -13.01
N ARG A 300 12.50 -8.71 -13.45
CA ARG A 300 13.78 -8.76 -14.18
C ARG A 300 14.75 -7.72 -13.67
N TYR A 301 16.02 -8.08 -13.62
CA TYR A 301 17.10 -7.20 -13.23
C TYR A 301 18.30 -7.37 -14.15
N TYR A 302 18.78 -6.25 -14.69
CA TYR A 302 19.98 -6.22 -15.50
C TYR A 302 21.09 -5.50 -14.70
N ALA A 303 22.11 -6.23 -14.28
CA ALA A 303 23.27 -5.67 -13.56
C ALA A 303 24.15 -4.79 -14.46
N TYR A 304 23.92 -4.83 -15.77
CA TYR A 304 24.60 -4.03 -16.75
C TYR A 304 23.63 -3.62 -17.88
N GLU A 305 23.68 -2.35 -18.26
CA GLU A 305 22.97 -1.86 -19.46
C GLU A 305 23.98 -1.56 -20.54
N PRO A 306 23.86 -2.20 -21.72
CA PRO A 306 24.72 -1.86 -22.86
C PRO A 306 24.49 -0.42 -23.29
N ILE A 307 25.57 0.28 -23.65
CA ILE A 307 25.48 1.61 -24.25
C ILE A 307 24.73 1.47 -25.57
N GLN A 308 23.60 2.16 -25.67
CA GLN A 308 22.85 2.26 -26.92
C GLN A 308 23.36 3.49 -27.68
N PRO A 309 23.80 3.34 -28.95
CA PRO A 309 24.40 4.45 -29.70
C PRO A 309 23.48 5.68 -29.87
N ASP A 310 22.15 5.44 -29.80
CA ASP A 310 21.13 6.45 -30.07
C ASP A 310 20.63 7.17 -28.82
N LYS A 311 21.17 6.85 -27.64
CA LYS A 311 20.78 7.48 -26.38
C LYS A 311 21.83 8.51 -25.96
N GLU A 312 21.40 9.76 -25.89
CA GLU A 312 22.24 10.90 -25.47
C GLU A 312 22.65 10.91 -23.98
N TYR A 313 22.23 9.94 -23.19
CA TYR A 313 22.61 9.90 -21.79
C TYR A 313 23.74 8.91 -21.53
N LEU A 314 24.67 9.33 -20.70
CA LEU A 314 25.69 8.45 -20.18
C LEU A 314 25.03 7.33 -19.35
N PRO A 315 25.43 6.05 -19.58
CA PRO A 315 24.96 4.98 -18.72
C PRO A 315 25.32 5.34 -17.28
N MET A 316 24.37 5.12 -16.36
CA MET A 316 24.66 5.26 -14.94
C MET A 316 25.85 4.36 -14.57
N ASP A 317 26.63 4.81 -13.61
CA ASP A 317 27.80 4.08 -13.14
C ASP A 317 27.38 2.62 -12.83
N VAL A 318 28.05 1.69 -13.49
CA VAL A 318 27.79 0.24 -13.32
C VAL A 318 27.91 -0.14 -11.83
N SER A 319 28.74 0.57 -11.07
CA SER A 319 28.91 0.36 -9.64
C SER A 319 27.60 0.53 -8.85
N GLU A 320 26.74 1.45 -9.24
CA GLU A 320 25.48 1.68 -8.55
C GLU A 320 24.48 0.53 -8.79
N ARG A 321 24.40 0.02 -10.03
CA ARG A 321 23.51 -1.11 -10.37
C ARG A 321 23.85 -2.41 -9.64
N VAL A 322 25.09 -2.57 -9.18
CA VAL A 322 25.49 -3.78 -8.47
C VAL A 322 25.33 -3.70 -6.95
N LYS A 323 24.98 -2.54 -6.42
CA LYS A 323 24.75 -2.35 -4.97
C LYS A 323 23.55 -3.13 -4.48
N LYS A 324 23.66 -3.73 -3.31
CA LYS A 324 22.63 -4.59 -2.72
C LYS A 324 21.34 -3.82 -2.37
N GLU A 325 21.48 -2.57 -1.93
CA GLU A 325 20.35 -1.70 -1.60
C GLU A 325 19.52 -1.35 -2.85
N HIS A 326 20.19 -1.00 -3.94
CA HIS A 326 19.53 -0.72 -5.22
C HIS A 326 18.84 -1.94 -5.79
N PHE A 327 19.52 -3.09 -5.75
CA PHE A 327 18.95 -4.35 -6.22
C PHE A 327 17.62 -4.69 -5.52
N TRP A 328 17.60 -4.68 -4.18
CA TRP A 328 16.41 -5.06 -3.45
C TRP A 328 15.29 -4.03 -3.52
N ASN A 329 15.63 -2.75 -3.58
CA ASN A 329 14.62 -1.70 -3.84
C ASN A 329 13.95 -1.91 -5.20
N GLU A 330 14.73 -2.21 -6.24
CA GLU A 330 14.19 -2.51 -7.57
C GLU A 330 13.33 -3.76 -7.58
N MET A 331 13.75 -4.83 -6.91
CA MET A 331 12.97 -6.05 -6.76
C MET A 331 11.58 -5.77 -6.16
N PHE A 332 11.54 -4.97 -5.10
CA PHE A 332 10.27 -4.59 -4.47
C PHE A 332 9.44 -3.66 -5.34
N SER A 333 10.05 -2.74 -6.06
CA SER A 333 9.37 -1.87 -7.01
C SER A 333 8.61 -2.68 -8.06
N GLN A 334 9.32 -3.58 -8.72
CA GLN A 334 8.69 -4.43 -9.73
C GLN A 334 7.65 -5.40 -9.13
N LEU A 335 7.87 -5.88 -7.89
CA LEU A 335 6.88 -6.68 -7.17
C LEU A 335 5.59 -5.88 -6.95
N LYS A 336 5.68 -4.63 -6.52
CA LYS A 336 4.52 -3.74 -6.35
C LYS A 336 3.80 -3.52 -7.69
N GLN A 337 4.53 -3.27 -8.77
CA GLN A 337 3.93 -3.14 -10.10
C GLN A 337 3.22 -4.43 -10.55
N CYS A 338 3.84 -5.58 -10.32
CA CYS A 338 3.25 -6.89 -10.62
C CYS A 338 1.95 -7.13 -9.85
N LEU A 339 1.85 -6.64 -8.61
CA LEU A 339 0.73 -6.81 -7.69
C LEU A 339 -0.23 -5.62 -7.67
N LYS A 340 -0.11 -4.68 -8.60
CA LYS A 340 -0.96 -3.47 -8.66
C LYS A 340 -2.44 -3.84 -8.56
N GLY A 341 -3.15 -3.20 -7.62
CA GLY A 341 -4.55 -3.50 -7.30
C GLY A 341 -4.76 -4.63 -6.28
N SER A 342 -3.68 -5.27 -5.79
CA SER A 342 -3.77 -6.38 -4.84
C SER A 342 -2.73 -6.27 -3.71
N LEU A 343 -2.09 -5.12 -3.54
CA LEU A 343 -1.01 -4.90 -2.57
C LEU A 343 -1.43 -5.26 -1.15
N HIS A 344 -2.61 -4.81 -0.72
CA HIS A 344 -3.17 -5.10 0.60
C HIS A 344 -3.44 -6.59 0.81
N LYS A 345 -3.88 -7.32 -0.23
CA LYS A 345 -4.16 -8.76 -0.16
C LYS A 345 -2.92 -9.57 0.25
N TYR A 346 -1.75 -9.13 -0.17
CA TYR A 346 -0.47 -9.80 0.10
C TYR A 346 0.33 -9.10 1.19
N ASN A 347 -0.25 -8.09 1.87
CA ASN A 347 0.44 -7.27 2.87
C ASN A 347 1.79 -6.77 2.34
N VAL A 348 1.80 -6.22 1.12
CA VAL A 348 3.01 -5.71 0.51
C VAL A 348 3.45 -4.46 1.27
N PRO A 349 4.66 -4.45 1.86
CA PRO A 349 5.14 -3.28 2.57
C PRO A 349 5.23 -2.11 1.60
N LEU A 350 4.57 -1.04 1.95
CA LEU A 350 4.51 0.15 1.14
C LEU A 350 5.80 0.96 1.23
N GLN A 351 6.59 0.71 2.27
CA GLN A 351 7.81 1.44 2.59
C GLN A 351 8.97 0.47 2.77
N ASN A 352 9.81 0.38 1.75
CA ASN A 352 11.01 -0.47 1.82
C ASN A 352 12.08 0.12 2.75
N CYS A 353 12.04 1.43 2.99
CA CYS A 353 13.10 2.15 3.70
C CYS A 353 13.19 1.85 5.20
N PHE A 354 12.18 1.19 5.80
CA PHE A 354 12.19 0.82 7.22
C PHE A 354 12.63 -0.61 7.49
N MET A 355 12.69 -1.43 6.44
CA MET A 355 13.10 -2.82 6.60
C MET A 355 14.62 -2.95 6.56
N SER A 356 15.16 -3.81 7.39
CA SER A 356 16.52 -4.30 7.21
C SER A 356 16.58 -5.09 5.89
N LEU A 357 17.77 -5.19 5.31
CA LEU A 357 17.96 -5.94 4.06
C LEU A 357 17.51 -7.41 4.18
N GLU A 358 17.74 -8.03 5.34
CA GLU A 358 17.32 -9.42 5.58
C GLU A 358 15.79 -9.55 5.67
N GLU A 359 15.13 -8.61 6.30
CA GLU A 359 13.68 -8.56 6.38
C GLU A 359 13.06 -8.31 5.00
N MET A 360 13.64 -7.39 4.22
CA MET A 360 13.23 -7.11 2.85
C MET A 360 13.30 -8.37 1.98
N LYS A 361 14.41 -9.11 2.03
CA LYS A 361 14.58 -10.39 1.32
C LYS A 361 13.51 -11.41 1.73
N LYS A 362 13.35 -11.62 3.02
CA LYS A 362 12.37 -12.56 3.57
C LYS A 362 10.96 -12.21 3.07
N ARG A 363 10.58 -10.97 3.22
CA ARG A 363 9.26 -10.46 2.85
C ARG A 363 8.99 -10.56 1.35
N PHE A 364 9.99 -10.24 0.52
CA PHE A 364 9.90 -10.41 -0.92
C PHE A 364 9.50 -11.84 -1.31
N PHE A 365 10.19 -12.83 -0.78
CA PHE A 365 9.92 -14.24 -1.11
C PHE A 365 8.60 -14.75 -0.53
N GLU A 366 8.19 -14.29 0.65
CA GLU A 366 6.87 -14.59 1.23
C GLU A 366 5.74 -14.10 0.33
N ILE A 367 5.82 -12.85 -0.13
CA ILE A 367 4.82 -12.22 -1.00
C ILE A 367 4.79 -12.89 -2.37
N ALA A 368 5.95 -13.08 -3.00
CA ALA A 368 6.07 -13.75 -4.29
C ALA A 368 5.48 -15.17 -4.25
N SER A 369 5.74 -15.89 -3.16
CA SER A 369 5.19 -17.24 -2.93
C SER A 369 3.68 -17.24 -2.71
N ALA A 370 3.15 -16.28 -1.95
CA ALA A 370 1.71 -16.14 -1.73
C ALA A 370 0.98 -15.86 -3.05
N TYR A 371 1.49 -14.91 -3.84
CA TYR A 371 0.95 -14.60 -5.17
C TYR A 371 0.97 -15.81 -6.09
N ALA A 372 2.10 -16.53 -6.16
CA ALA A 372 2.24 -17.71 -7.00
C ALA A 372 1.24 -18.83 -6.64
N ARG A 373 1.00 -19.05 -5.35
CA ARG A 373 -0.02 -20.02 -4.87
C ARG A 373 -1.43 -19.61 -5.30
N ASP A 374 -1.78 -18.36 -5.10
CA ASP A 374 -3.12 -17.85 -5.39
C ASP A 374 -3.45 -17.87 -6.89
N THR A 375 -2.44 -17.63 -7.72
CA THR A 375 -2.60 -17.59 -9.19
C THR A 375 -2.33 -18.93 -9.86
N GLY A 376 -1.83 -19.92 -9.10
CA GLY A 376 -1.45 -21.22 -9.64
C GLY A 376 -0.26 -21.18 -10.60
N CYS A 377 0.58 -20.14 -10.52
CA CYS A 377 1.74 -19.96 -11.41
C CYS A 377 3.07 -20.19 -10.67
N THR A 378 4.16 -20.35 -11.42
CA THR A 378 5.52 -20.23 -10.90
C THR A 378 5.94 -18.75 -10.99
N PHE A 379 6.43 -18.18 -9.89
CA PHE A 379 6.95 -16.82 -9.87
C PHE A 379 8.43 -16.82 -10.24
N VAL A 380 8.76 -16.30 -11.41
CA VAL A 380 10.15 -16.30 -11.90
C VAL A 380 10.75 -14.91 -11.84
N VAL A 381 11.94 -14.81 -11.24
CA VAL A 381 12.77 -13.61 -11.19
C VAL A 381 14.00 -13.82 -12.07
N ALA A 382 14.22 -12.96 -13.06
CA ALA A 382 15.39 -13.00 -13.92
C ALA A 382 16.46 -11.99 -13.45
N ILE A 383 17.69 -12.42 -13.32
CA ILE A 383 18.86 -11.60 -12.93
C ILE A 383 19.95 -11.80 -13.95
N ASP A 384 20.17 -10.81 -14.81
CA ASP A 384 21.16 -10.87 -15.87
C ASP A 384 22.46 -10.18 -15.52
N GLY A 385 23.58 -10.78 -15.91
CA GLY A 385 24.91 -10.18 -15.84
C GLY A 385 25.54 -10.15 -14.44
N ILE A 386 25.37 -11.22 -13.64
CA ILE A 386 25.95 -11.28 -12.29
C ILE A 386 27.48 -11.17 -12.25
N ASP A 387 28.15 -11.43 -13.36
CA ASP A 387 29.60 -11.24 -13.52
C ASP A 387 30.01 -9.77 -13.39
N HIS A 388 29.13 -8.82 -13.69
CA HIS A 388 29.39 -7.40 -13.45
C HIS A 388 29.46 -7.09 -11.95
N ALA A 389 28.58 -7.68 -11.14
CA ALA A 389 28.66 -7.56 -9.69
C ALA A 389 29.88 -8.28 -9.10
N ALA A 390 30.27 -9.41 -9.68
CA ALA A 390 31.49 -10.14 -9.24
C ALA A 390 32.78 -9.41 -9.54
N ARG A 391 32.77 -8.50 -10.52
CA ARG A 391 33.92 -7.65 -10.87
C ARG A 391 33.99 -6.35 -10.08
N ALA A 392 32.93 -6.00 -9.35
CA ALA A 392 32.94 -4.78 -8.55
C ALA A 392 34.05 -4.78 -7.51
N GLY A 393 34.61 -3.61 -7.23
CA GLY A 393 35.79 -3.47 -6.35
C GLY A 393 35.56 -3.96 -4.92
N ILE A 394 34.33 -3.79 -4.38
CA ILE A 394 33.94 -4.22 -3.03
C ILE A 394 32.78 -5.18 -3.12
N VAL A 395 33.03 -6.47 -3.20
CA VAL A 395 32.01 -7.51 -3.38
C VAL A 395 31.02 -7.57 -2.23
N SER A 396 31.42 -7.25 -1.00
CA SER A 396 30.50 -7.20 0.17
C SER A 396 29.39 -6.14 0.08
N GLU A 397 29.54 -5.17 -0.81
CA GLU A 397 28.53 -4.14 -1.07
C GLU A 397 27.59 -4.53 -2.22
N THR A 398 27.91 -5.58 -2.96
CA THR A 398 27.11 -6.01 -4.11
C THR A 398 25.94 -6.89 -3.69
N PHE A 399 24.94 -6.97 -4.55
CA PHE A 399 23.77 -7.83 -4.33
C PHE A 399 24.12 -9.33 -4.30
N LEU A 400 25.28 -9.75 -4.84
CA LEU A 400 25.69 -11.15 -4.85
C LEU A 400 25.74 -11.78 -3.46
N VAL A 401 26.23 -11.04 -2.46
CA VAL A 401 26.30 -11.52 -1.07
C VAL A 401 24.95 -11.62 -0.40
N THR A 402 23.92 -11.01 -0.98
CA THR A 402 22.56 -10.98 -0.45
C THR A 402 21.61 -11.94 -1.16
N LEU A 403 22.01 -12.54 -2.28
CA LEU A 403 21.22 -13.55 -2.94
C LEU A 403 20.93 -14.72 -1.98
N PRO A 404 19.68 -15.18 -1.89
CA PRO A 404 19.32 -16.27 -0.98
C PRO A 404 20.00 -17.56 -1.42
N ARG A 405 20.31 -18.42 -0.45
CA ARG A 405 20.67 -19.80 -0.77
C ARG A 405 19.44 -20.51 -1.34
N PRO A 406 19.63 -21.42 -2.30
CA PRO A 406 18.51 -22.12 -2.93
C PRO A 406 17.52 -22.77 -1.97
N GLU A 407 18.00 -23.33 -0.85
CA GLU A 407 17.16 -23.95 0.17
C GLU A 407 16.15 -22.99 0.83
N TYR A 408 16.40 -21.69 0.82
CA TYR A 408 15.51 -20.67 1.40
C TYR A 408 14.54 -20.06 0.38
N ILE A 409 14.65 -20.44 -0.90
CA ILE A 409 13.70 -20.02 -1.92
C ILE A 409 12.46 -20.90 -1.85
N PRO A 410 11.22 -20.33 -1.78
CA PRO A 410 9.99 -21.12 -1.80
C PRO A 410 9.86 -21.97 -3.07
N ASP A 411 9.17 -23.11 -2.99
CA ASP A 411 9.06 -24.10 -4.09
C ASP A 411 8.42 -23.54 -5.37
N ASN A 412 7.52 -22.56 -5.22
CA ASN A 412 6.81 -21.90 -6.31
C ASN A 412 7.47 -20.61 -6.80
N VAL A 413 8.69 -20.32 -6.31
CA VAL A 413 9.51 -19.18 -6.76
C VAL A 413 10.81 -19.70 -7.36
N LYS A 414 11.23 -19.14 -8.50
CA LYS A 414 12.46 -19.53 -9.17
C LYS A 414 13.29 -18.33 -9.57
N LEU A 415 14.60 -18.51 -9.57
CA LEU A 415 15.56 -17.54 -10.09
C LEU A 415 16.15 -18.03 -11.41
N LEU A 416 16.05 -17.22 -12.44
CA LEU A 416 16.80 -17.33 -13.68
C LEU A 416 17.99 -16.37 -13.57
N ILE A 417 19.20 -16.90 -13.48
CA ILE A 417 20.40 -16.10 -13.31
C ILE A 417 21.29 -16.28 -14.53
N SER A 418 21.84 -15.22 -15.08
CA SER A 418 22.82 -15.31 -16.14
C SER A 418 24.15 -14.66 -15.75
N GLY A 419 25.24 -15.23 -16.28
CA GLY A 419 26.59 -14.73 -16.05
C GLY A 419 27.64 -15.45 -16.90
N GLN A 420 28.87 -15.02 -16.73
CA GLN A 420 30.03 -15.73 -17.31
C GLN A 420 30.32 -17.02 -16.53
N PRO A 421 31.13 -17.94 -17.08
CA PRO A 421 31.46 -19.18 -16.39
C PRO A 421 32.03 -18.92 -14.99
N GLN A 422 31.59 -19.75 -14.04
CA GLN A 422 31.90 -19.57 -12.61
C GLN A 422 33.41 -19.66 -12.29
N GLU A 423 34.15 -20.40 -13.07
CA GLU A 423 35.59 -20.56 -12.93
C GLU A 423 36.34 -19.24 -13.08
N SER A 424 35.76 -18.29 -13.83
CA SER A 424 36.35 -16.97 -14.06
C SER A 424 36.10 -15.99 -12.89
N TYR A 425 35.15 -16.33 -11.96
CA TYR A 425 34.73 -15.40 -10.91
C TYR A 425 34.70 -16.05 -9.53
N PRO A 426 35.79 -15.91 -8.73
CA PRO A 426 35.87 -16.46 -7.38
C PRO A 426 34.83 -15.88 -6.43
N ASN A 427 34.28 -14.72 -6.75
CA ASN A 427 33.31 -13.98 -5.91
C ASN A 427 31.84 -14.39 -6.11
N TYR A 428 31.54 -15.32 -6.99
CA TYR A 428 30.19 -15.87 -7.08
C TYR A 428 29.75 -16.56 -5.79
N PRO A 429 28.45 -16.57 -5.47
CA PRO A 429 27.94 -17.30 -4.31
C PRO A 429 28.42 -18.75 -4.27
N LEU A 430 28.74 -19.25 -3.08
CA LEU A 430 29.31 -20.61 -2.93
C LEU A 430 28.36 -21.70 -3.45
N TRP A 431 27.07 -21.54 -3.27
CA TRP A 431 26.05 -22.46 -3.77
C TRP A 431 25.97 -22.47 -5.32
N LEU A 432 26.35 -21.38 -5.96
CA LEU A 432 26.46 -21.34 -7.43
C LEU A 432 27.75 -22.02 -7.92
N LYS A 433 28.81 -22.04 -7.12
CA LYS A 433 30.11 -22.65 -7.48
C LYS A 433 30.17 -24.14 -7.23
N ARG A 434 29.43 -24.63 -6.23
CA ARG A 434 29.40 -26.04 -5.86
C ARG A 434 28.24 -26.75 -6.56
N LYS A 435 28.31 -28.09 -6.62
CA LYS A 435 27.15 -28.87 -7.04
C LYS A 435 26.08 -28.75 -5.96
N ASP A 436 24.91 -28.26 -6.34
CA ASP A 436 23.74 -28.12 -5.49
C ASP A 436 22.54 -28.66 -6.26
N ASP A 437 21.77 -29.54 -5.65
CA ASP A 437 20.65 -30.20 -6.31
C ASP A 437 19.49 -29.25 -6.61
N ASN A 438 19.47 -28.07 -5.99
CA ASN A 438 18.50 -27.01 -6.28
C ASN A 438 18.97 -26.05 -7.39
N VAL A 439 20.15 -26.27 -7.96
CA VAL A 439 20.75 -25.41 -9.01
C VAL A 439 20.98 -26.20 -10.28
N LYS A 440 20.24 -25.87 -11.31
CA LYS A 440 20.48 -26.34 -12.69
C LYS A 440 21.38 -25.35 -13.42
N ARG A 441 22.36 -25.86 -14.14
CA ARG A 441 23.23 -25.05 -15.02
C ARG A 441 23.00 -25.43 -16.46
N LEU A 442 22.88 -24.42 -17.30
CA LEU A 442 22.81 -24.57 -18.75
C LEU A 442 23.90 -23.70 -19.37
N ASP A 443 24.73 -24.30 -20.19
CA ASP A 443 25.72 -23.57 -20.96
C ASP A 443 25.08 -23.01 -22.23
N VAL A 444 25.16 -21.68 -22.38
CA VAL A 444 24.63 -21.00 -23.55
C VAL A 444 25.46 -21.36 -24.77
N PRO A 445 24.88 -22.03 -25.78
CA PRO A 445 25.62 -22.43 -26.96
C PRO A 445 26.20 -21.22 -27.71
N GLY A 446 27.29 -21.39 -28.40
CA GLY A 446 27.87 -20.37 -29.28
C GLY A 446 26.90 -19.97 -30.40
N ILE A 447 27.09 -18.78 -30.98
CA ILE A 447 26.31 -18.38 -32.17
C ILE A 447 26.80 -19.23 -33.37
N GLU A 448 25.86 -19.81 -34.10
CA GLU A 448 26.22 -20.63 -35.27
C GLU A 448 26.76 -19.77 -36.42
N ARG A 449 27.66 -20.36 -37.21
CA ARG A 449 28.25 -19.67 -38.35
C ARG A 449 27.18 -19.20 -39.37
N GLY A 450 26.11 -19.97 -39.54
CA GLY A 450 24.99 -19.61 -40.42
C GLY A 450 24.28 -18.34 -39.96
N ASP A 451 24.04 -18.21 -38.66
CA ASP A 451 23.41 -17.04 -38.05
C ASP A 451 24.26 -15.78 -38.22
N ILE A 452 25.61 -15.92 -38.00
CA ILE A 452 26.54 -14.81 -38.21
C ILE A 452 26.53 -14.35 -39.66
N LEU A 453 26.56 -15.29 -40.59
CA LEU A 453 26.51 -14.96 -42.02
C LEU A 453 25.21 -14.27 -42.44
N SER A 454 24.08 -14.71 -41.90
CA SER A 454 22.75 -14.08 -42.10
C SER A 454 22.73 -12.63 -41.61
N LEU A 455 23.27 -12.37 -40.41
CA LEU A 455 23.41 -11.03 -39.87
C LEU A 455 24.28 -10.10 -40.72
N VAL A 456 25.43 -10.60 -41.16
CA VAL A 456 26.36 -9.84 -42.01
C VAL A 456 25.70 -9.53 -43.35
N THR A 457 25.04 -10.50 -43.96
CA THR A 457 24.36 -10.33 -45.27
C THR A 457 23.23 -9.30 -45.16
N GLN A 458 22.42 -9.36 -44.09
CA GLN A 458 21.34 -8.41 -43.86
C GLN A 458 21.87 -6.98 -43.67
N LYS A 459 22.89 -6.78 -42.85
CA LYS A 459 23.49 -5.45 -42.63
C LYS A 459 24.15 -4.87 -43.89
N ILE A 460 24.66 -5.72 -44.80
CA ILE A 460 25.23 -5.28 -46.08
C ILE A 460 24.12 -4.91 -47.06
N SER A 461 22.96 -5.57 -47.00
CA SER A 461 21.83 -5.23 -47.88
C SER A 461 21.05 -3.99 -47.44
N ASP A 462 21.17 -3.58 -46.19
CA ASP A 462 20.53 -2.39 -45.62
C ASP A 462 21.39 -1.11 -45.72
N THR A 463 22.64 -1.25 -46.25
CA THR A 463 23.57 -0.15 -46.57
C THR A 463 23.62 0.10 -48.07
#